data_0db61aeda2d165fb781eb36312b3806d
#
_entry.id   0db61aeda2d165fb781eb36312b3806d
#
_cell.length_a   1.000
_cell.length_b   1.000
_cell.length_c   1.000
_cell.angle_alpha   90.00
_cell.angle_beta   90.00
_cell.angle_gamma   90.00
#
_symmetry.space_group_name_H-M   'P 1'
#
loop_
_entity.id
_entity.type
_entity.pdbx_description
1 polymer ?
#
loop_
_entity_poly.entity_id
_entity_poly.type
_entity_poly.pdbx_seq_one_letter_code
_entity_poly.pdbx_strand_id
1 'polypeptide(L)'
;MVQSVLGSITLGYRPLWGRNRELAGVQLRMAPEPAMPVDAPHLLRTLDELWTADAPPLLLSAETPALLAGLLEHGDAQSPQIEVPGDWLEADTGLQSRVVQAHRRGLRVIWRGDVRHMPPPAPDRPVHRCLLNLQPEDAAAALQAALQQKRQPHAPSTAFLRSPVQPGHYYENIASAALIDHCLDQKHGLALLGWPDDDVLYGHRGRELAPARSIIERLLRAIGQDQSMDVIEDILSEEPILSYRFLTLTNSAALGLRTGIDSLRRGLMMMGYTQLERWLVGQLPHAGTDLNLQPVRQGMVLRARLMEHILDAGIEEDLRREVYLCGLFSQLDVLMNEPLGSVLHRLPLSDRIYSANVTQSGPYLPALELARAMDSADTATVRALRHAHELDTEDLNRALLHTLLSQHVPANAATRS
;
A
#
# COMPACT_ATOMS: atom_id res chain seq x y z
N MET A 1 -22.83 5.72 26.26
CA MET A 1 -22.14 6.08 25.01
C MET A 1 -22.45 4.96 24.00
N VAL A 2 -22.97 5.29 22.83
CA VAL A 2 -23.10 4.30 21.74
C VAL A 2 -21.68 3.97 21.30
N GLN A 3 -21.27 2.75 21.53
CA GLN A 3 -19.93 2.28 21.18
C GLN A 3 -19.81 2.29 19.64
N SER A 4 -18.80 2.95 19.11
CA SER A 4 -18.54 2.97 17.68
C SER A 4 -18.21 1.55 17.20
N VAL A 5 -18.72 1.17 16.03
CA VAL A 5 -18.42 -0.14 15.45
C VAL A 5 -16.91 -0.31 15.19
N LEU A 6 -16.18 0.77 14.95
CA LEU A 6 -14.73 0.74 14.77
C LEU A 6 -13.98 0.30 16.03
N GLY A 7 -14.56 0.47 17.23
CA GLY A 7 -13.98 -0.06 18.47
C GLY A 7 -14.18 -1.58 18.64
N SER A 8 -15.04 -2.22 17.84
CA SER A 8 -15.33 -3.66 17.93
C SER A 8 -14.51 -4.54 16.99
N ILE A 9 -13.64 -3.95 16.18
CA ILE A 9 -12.81 -4.64 15.19
C ILE A 9 -11.38 -4.15 15.26
N THR A 10 -10.42 -5.02 14.90
CA THR A 10 -9.03 -4.63 14.57
C THR A 10 -8.87 -4.66 13.07
N LEU A 11 -8.35 -3.57 12.51
CA LEU A 11 -8.10 -3.43 11.07
C LEU A 11 -6.63 -3.60 10.74
N GLY A 12 -6.37 -4.21 9.57
CA GLY A 12 -5.11 -4.18 8.85
C GLY A 12 -5.38 -4.01 7.37
N TYR A 13 -4.38 -3.65 6.58
CA TYR A 13 -4.57 -3.44 5.15
C TYR A 13 -3.48 -4.10 4.31
N ARG A 14 -3.81 -4.35 3.05
CA ARG A 14 -2.83 -4.71 2.01
C ARG A 14 -3.17 -3.98 0.72
N PRO A 15 -2.21 -3.30 0.09
CA PRO A 15 -2.45 -2.61 -1.18
C PRO A 15 -2.69 -3.61 -2.32
N LEU A 16 -3.54 -3.20 -3.27
CA LEU A 16 -3.73 -3.84 -4.57
C LEU A 16 -3.02 -3.00 -5.63
N TRP A 17 -2.01 -3.54 -6.28
CA TRP A 17 -1.18 -2.84 -7.27
C TRP A 17 -1.59 -3.19 -8.69
N GLY A 18 -2.03 -2.20 -9.44
CA GLY A 18 -2.50 -2.35 -10.80
C GLY A 18 -1.37 -2.43 -11.85
N ARG A 19 -1.77 -2.50 -13.10
CA ARG A 19 -0.85 -2.67 -14.24
C ARG A 19 0.21 -1.54 -14.34
N ASN A 20 -0.15 -0.32 -14.01
CA ASN A 20 0.78 0.81 -14.02
C ASN A 20 1.65 0.88 -12.75
N ARG A 21 1.59 -0.12 -11.88
CA ARG A 21 2.22 -0.15 -10.54
C ARG A 21 1.68 0.96 -9.63
N GLU A 22 0.49 1.46 -9.94
CA GLU A 22 -0.26 2.40 -9.12
C GLU A 22 -1.24 1.66 -8.22
N LEU A 23 -1.63 2.30 -7.12
CA LEU A 23 -2.63 1.76 -6.21
C LEU A 23 -3.97 1.61 -6.94
N ALA A 24 -4.43 0.38 -7.11
CA ALA A 24 -5.69 0.04 -7.79
C ALA A 24 -6.83 -0.27 -6.81
N GLY A 25 -6.52 -0.40 -5.54
CA GLY A 25 -7.45 -0.69 -4.47
C GLY A 25 -6.74 -1.08 -3.18
N VAL A 26 -7.51 -1.37 -2.16
CA VAL A 26 -7.01 -1.79 -0.84
C VAL A 26 -7.84 -2.95 -0.33
N GLN A 27 -7.19 -4.04 0.09
CA GLN A 27 -7.80 -5.06 0.93
C GLN A 27 -7.78 -4.57 2.38
N LEU A 28 -8.95 -4.53 3.01
CA LEU A 28 -9.10 -4.23 4.43
C LEU A 28 -9.42 -5.53 5.18
N ARG A 29 -8.47 -6.01 5.97
CA ARG A 29 -8.65 -7.19 6.83
C ARG A 29 -9.29 -6.76 8.13
N MET A 30 -10.28 -7.53 8.56
CA MET A 30 -11.14 -7.19 9.69
C MET A 30 -11.23 -8.37 10.65
N ALA A 31 -10.62 -8.21 11.84
CA ALA A 31 -10.67 -9.17 12.92
C ALA A 31 -11.60 -8.66 14.03
N PRO A 32 -12.69 -9.37 14.37
CA PRO A 32 -13.51 -9.01 15.52
C PRO A 32 -12.72 -8.97 16.82
N GLU A 33 -12.97 -8.00 17.69
CA GLU A 33 -12.44 -8.01 19.05
C GLU A 33 -13.06 -9.16 19.88
N PRO A 34 -12.29 -9.86 20.73
CA PRO A 34 -12.70 -11.14 21.34
C PRO A 34 -13.98 -11.11 22.17
N ALA A 35 -14.34 -9.97 22.73
CA ALA A 35 -15.49 -9.84 23.63
C ALA A 35 -16.68 -9.08 23.02
N MET A 36 -16.58 -8.72 21.72
CA MET A 36 -17.53 -7.78 21.14
C MET A 36 -18.08 -8.30 19.82
N PRO A 37 -19.40 -8.51 19.70
CA PRO A 37 -20.03 -8.82 18.43
C PRO A 37 -19.94 -7.59 17.51
N VAL A 38 -19.55 -7.80 16.26
CA VAL A 38 -19.49 -6.73 15.25
C VAL A 38 -20.87 -6.58 14.62
N ASP A 39 -21.41 -5.37 14.69
CA ASP A 39 -22.63 -4.99 13.98
C ASP A 39 -22.29 -4.76 12.49
N ALA A 40 -22.45 -5.78 11.65
CA ALA A 40 -22.10 -5.72 10.24
C ALA A 40 -22.90 -4.65 9.45
N PRO A 41 -24.21 -4.44 9.66
CA PRO A 41 -24.94 -3.32 9.08
C PRO A 41 -24.37 -1.96 9.44
N HIS A 42 -24.02 -1.76 10.70
CA HIS A 42 -23.40 -0.52 11.17
C HIS A 42 -22.01 -0.32 10.56
N LEU A 43 -21.21 -1.39 10.47
CA LEU A 43 -19.89 -1.33 9.84
C LEU A 43 -19.98 -0.93 8.37
N LEU A 44 -20.88 -1.54 7.60
CA LEU A 44 -21.07 -1.19 6.18
C LEU A 44 -21.50 0.26 6.00
N ARG A 45 -22.43 0.76 6.83
CA ARG A 45 -22.81 2.19 6.82
C ARG A 45 -21.68 3.12 7.18
N THR A 46 -20.91 2.80 8.23
CA THR A 46 -19.75 3.60 8.63
C THR A 46 -18.71 3.68 7.51
N LEU A 47 -18.47 2.58 6.82
CA LEU A 47 -17.56 2.57 5.66
C LEU A 47 -18.13 3.37 4.48
N ASP A 48 -19.43 3.27 4.18
CA ASP A 48 -20.08 4.03 3.12
C ASP A 48 -20.07 5.54 3.39
N GLU A 49 -20.30 5.94 4.64
CA GLU A 49 -20.26 7.35 5.07
C GLU A 49 -18.85 7.95 5.00
N LEU A 50 -17.82 7.17 5.33
CA LEU A 50 -16.43 7.62 5.32
C LEU A 50 -15.80 7.54 3.94
N TRP A 51 -16.13 6.50 3.15
CA TRP A 51 -15.40 6.16 1.92
C TRP A 51 -15.95 6.90 0.70
N THR A 52 -15.20 7.90 0.24
CA THR A 52 -15.60 8.75 -0.89
C THR A 52 -15.37 8.05 -2.23
N ALA A 53 -16.03 8.55 -3.30
CA ALA A 53 -15.89 8.00 -4.64
C ALA A 53 -14.47 8.13 -5.22
N ASP A 54 -13.68 9.08 -4.74
CA ASP A 54 -12.29 9.33 -5.16
C ASP A 54 -11.28 8.46 -4.40
N ALA A 55 -11.74 7.76 -3.35
CA ALA A 55 -10.90 6.86 -2.56
C ALA A 55 -10.64 5.53 -3.31
N PRO A 56 -9.55 4.81 -2.97
CA PRO A 56 -9.24 3.54 -3.59
C PRO A 56 -10.38 2.52 -3.41
N PRO A 57 -10.72 1.70 -4.43
CA PRO A 57 -11.69 0.63 -4.27
C PRO A 57 -11.34 -0.29 -3.09
N LEU A 58 -12.34 -0.61 -2.26
CA LEU A 58 -12.18 -1.50 -1.11
C LEU A 58 -12.53 -2.95 -1.44
N LEU A 59 -11.70 -3.85 -0.94
CA LEU A 59 -11.95 -5.28 -0.81
C LEU A 59 -12.01 -5.65 0.67
N LEU A 60 -13.18 -5.96 1.20
CA LEU A 60 -13.35 -6.35 2.60
C LEU A 60 -13.03 -7.83 2.80
N SER A 61 -12.15 -8.14 3.73
CA SER A 61 -11.72 -9.50 4.09
C SER A 61 -12.01 -9.75 5.56
N ALA A 62 -13.03 -10.56 5.86
CA ALA A 62 -13.38 -10.93 7.22
C ALA A 62 -12.51 -12.09 7.72
N GLU A 63 -12.01 -12.02 8.96
CA GLU A 63 -11.22 -13.10 9.56
C GLU A 63 -12.07 -14.19 10.23
N THR A 64 -13.39 -13.98 10.33
CA THR A 64 -14.30 -14.98 10.90
C THR A 64 -15.49 -15.24 10.01
N PRO A 65 -15.97 -16.50 9.92
CA PRO A 65 -17.18 -16.83 9.16
C PRO A 65 -18.42 -16.06 9.62
N ALA A 66 -18.53 -15.74 10.92
CA ALA A 66 -19.64 -14.99 11.48
C ALA A 66 -19.70 -13.55 10.95
N LEU A 67 -18.56 -12.86 10.92
CA LEU A 67 -18.47 -11.50 10.34
C LEU A 67 -18.76 -11.55 8.84
N LEU A 68 -18.17 -12.51 8.11
CA LEU A 68 -18.44 -12.68 6.68
C LEU A 68 -19.93 -12.90 6.40
N ALA A 69 -20.59 -13.77 7.17
CA ALA A 69 -22.03 -14.02 7.03
C ALA A 69 -22.85 -12.74 7.20
N GLY A 70 -22.53 -11.92 8.22
CA GLY A 70 -23.19 -10.63 8.44
C GLY A 70 -22.96 -9.64 7.29
N LEU A 71 -21.75 -9.54 6.77
CA LEU A 71 -21.43 -8.67 5.63
C LEU A 71 -22.18 -9.12 4.37
N LEU A 72 -22.23 -10.43 4.09
CA LEU A 72 -22.98 -10.99 2.95
C LEU A 72 -24.50 -10.82 3.10
N GLU A 73 -25.03 -10.83 4.32
CA GLU A 73 -26.47 -10.69 4.57
C GLU A 73 -26.96 -9.25 4.33
N HIS A 74 -26.13 -8.26 4.65
CA HIS A 74 -26.51 -6.85 4.62
C HIS A 74 -25.90 -6.03 3.48
N GLY A 75 -24.88 -6.56 2.80
CA GLY A 75 -24.26 -5.90 1.66
C GLY A 75 -25.13 -5.86 0.42
N ASP A 76 -24.95 -4.82 -0.39
CA ASP A 76 -25.68 -4.55 -1.64
C ASP A 76 -24.74 -4.04 -2.76
N ALA A 77 -25.33 -3.49 -3.84
CA ALA A 77 -24.61 -3.00 -5.00
C ALA A 77 -23.69 -1.77 -4.71
N GLN A 78 -23.98 -1.01 -3.67
CA GLN A 78 -23.20 0.16 -3.26
C GLN A 78 -22.08 -0.21 -2.29
N SER A 79 -22.21 -1.35 -1.63
CA SER A 79 -21.21 -1.83 -0.68
C SER A 79 -19.86 -2.14 -1.35
N PRO A 80 -18.75 -2.04 -0.60
CA PRO A 80 -17.44 -2.50 -1.06
C PRO A 80 -17.47 -3.95 -1.55
N GLN A 81 -16.45 -4.36 -2.31
CA GLN A 81 -16.28 -5.76 -2.69
C GLN A 81 -16.01 -6.60 -1.44
N ILE A 82 -16.59 -7.80 -1.37
CA ILE A 82 -16.40 -8.71 -0.24
C ILE A 82 -15.66 -9.96 -0.72
N GLU A 83 -14.54 -10.24 -0.05
CA GLU A 83 -13.76 -11.45 -0.25
C GLU A 83 -14.43 -12.63 0.45
N VAL A 84 -14.52 -13.76 -0.26
CA VAL A 84 -15.07 -15.01 0.27
C VAL A 84 -14.05 -16.13 0.07
N PRO A 85 -13.46 -16.69 1.14
CA PRO A 85 -12.57 -17.84 1.05
C PRO A 85 -13.25 -19.05 0.49
N GLY A 86 -12.61 -19.72 -0.48
CA GLY A 86 -13.17 -20.90 -1.17
C GLY A 86 -13.37 -22.08 -0.24
N ASP A 87 -12.44 -22.33 0.67
CA ASP A 87 -12.50 -23.38 1.69
C ASP A 87 -13.69 -23.20 2.64
N TRP A 88 -14.04 -21.97 2.99
CA TRP A 88 -15.24 -21.71 3.80
C TRP A 88 -16.53 -21.98 3.02
N LEU A 89 -16.55 -21.69 1.71
CA LEU A 89 -17.69 -22.02 0.86
C LEU A 89 -17.88 -23.52 0.68
N GLU A 90 -16.82 -24.29 0.61
CA GLU A 90 -16.88 -25.74 0.50
C GLU A 90 -17.37 -26.38 1.81
N ALA A 91 -17.03 -25.80 2.95
CA ALA A 91 -17.36 -26.29 4.27
C ALA A 91 -18.78 -25.93 4.74
N ASP A 92 -19.39 -24.83 4.21
CA ASP A 92 -20.65 -24.28 4.72
C ASP A 92 -21.65 -23.98 3.57
N THR A 93 -22.68 -24.85 3.45
CA THR A 93 -23.78 -24.67 2.48
C THR A 93 -24.66 -23.45 2.79
N GLY A 94 -24.75 -23.04 4.06
CA GLY A 94 -25.44 -21.82 4.46
C GLY A 94 -24.72 -20.58 3.92
N LEU A 95 -23.40 -20.58 3.94
CA LEU A 95 -22.58 -19.51 3.37
C LEU A 95 -22.74 -19.45 1.84
N GLN A 96 -22.80 -20.61 1.15
CA GLN A 96 -23.08 -20.66 -0.29
C GLN A 96 -24.42 -19.98 -0.62
N SER A 97 -25.47 -20.27 0.16
CA SER A 97 -26.79 -19.67 -0.03
C SER A 97 -26.76 -18.15 0.17
N ARG A 98 -26.01 -17.65 1.17
CA ARG A 98 -25.84 -16.21 1.42
C ARG A 98 -25.10 -15.52 0.27
N VAL A 99 -24.08 -16.13 -0.29
CA VAL A 99 -23.34 -15.59 -1.46
C VAL A 99 -24.28 -15.43 -2.65
N VAL A 100 -25.12 -16.43 -2.95
CA VAL A 100 -26.10 -16.35 -4.05
C VAL A 100 -27.11 -15.22 -3.80
N GLN A 101 -27.61 -15.07 -2.57
CA GLN A 101 -28.55 -14.00 -2.22
C GLN A 101 -27.90 -12.62 -2.28
N ALA A 102 -26.67 -12.48 -1.76
CA ALA A 102 -25.90 -11.26 -1.82
C ALA A 102 -25.67 -10.80 -3.27
N HIS A 103 -25.32 -11.75 -4.14
CA HIS A 103 -25.18 -11.47 -5.56
C HIS A 103 -26.49 -11.00 -6.21
N ARG A 104 -27.62 -11.59 -5.87
CA ARG A 104 -28.95 -11.13 -6.37
C ARG A 104 -29.29 -9.71 -5.94
N ARG A 105 -28.74 -9.23 -4.81
CA ARG A 105 -28.84 -7.82 -4.39
C ARG A 105 -27.81 -6.90 -5.08
N GLY A 106 -26.95 -7.46 -5.95
CA GLY A 106 -25.93 -6.71 -6.69
C GLY A 106 -24.59 -6.59 -5.96
N LEU A 107 -24.42 -7.24 -4.82
CA LEU A 107 -23.14 -7.23 -4.10
C LEU A 107 -22.04 -7.88 -4.95
N ARG A 108 -20.88 -7.22 -5.01
CA ARG A 108 -19.71 -7.74 -5.71
C ARG A 108 -18.91 -8.65 -4.79
N VAL A 109 -18.94 -9.95 -5.07
CA VAL A 109 -18.23 -10.97 -4.30
C VAL A 109 -16.98 -11.41 -5.06
N ILE A 110 -15.86 -11.48 -4.38
CA ILE A 110 -14.56 -11.94 -4.89
C ILE A 110 -14.25 -13.29 -4.23
N TRP A 111 -14.27 -14.35 -5.00
CA TRP A 111 -13.81 -15.64 -4.52
C TRP A 111 -12.30 -15.66 -4.32
N ARG A 112 -11.80 -16.18 -3.20
CA ARG A 112 -10.38 -16.33 -2.91
C ARG A 112 -10.00 -17.79 -2.77
N GLY A 113 -8.97 -18.21 -3.47
CA GLY A 113 -8.42 -19.56 -3.38
C GLY A 113 -7.31 -19.81 -4.39
N ASP A 114 -6.89 -21.07 -4.50
CA ASP A 114 -5.81 -21.45 -5.41
C ASP A 114 -6.28 -21.44 -6.87
N VAL A 115 -5.37 -21.09 -7.76
CA VAL A 115 -5.66 -21.01 -9.21
C VAL A 115 -6.21 -22.32 -9.79
N ARG A 116 -5.83 -23.48 -9.23
CA ARG A 116 -6.26 -24.81 -9.67
C ARG A 116 -7.69 -25.15 -9.22
N HIS A 117 -8.17 -24.53 -8.15
CA HIS A 117 -9.49 -24.79 -7.57
C HIS A 117 -10.51 -23.70 -7.91
N MET A 118 -10.18 -22.83 -8.85
CA MET A 118 -11.08 -21.77 -9.29
C MET A 118 -12.41 -22.36 -9.73
N PRO A 119 -13.57 -21.88 -9.18
CA PRO A 119 -14.86 -22.38 -9.56
C PRO A 119 -15.14 -22.12 -11.05
N PRO A 120 -15.71 -23.08 -11.77
CA PRO A 120 -16.07 -22.86 -13.17
C PRO A 120 -17.11 -21.75 -13.26
N PRO A 121 -17.10 -20.96 -14.34
CA PRO A 121 -18.13 -19.97 -14.59
C PRO A 121 -19.46 -20.70 -14.74
N ALA A 122 -20.43 -20.32 -13.91
CA ALA A 122 -21.78 -20.85 -13.97
C ALA A 122 -22.79 -19.70 -14.05
N PRO A 123 -23.91 -19.87 -14.80
CA PRO A 123 -24.93 -18.82 -14.93
C PRO A 123 -25.50 -18.33 -13.59
N ASP A 124 -25.58 -19.25 -12.62
CA ASP A 124 -26.13 -18.99 -11.29
C ASP A 124 -25.08 -18.60 -10.24
N ARG A 125 -23.82 -18.60 -10.62
CA ARG A 125 -22.67 -18.19 -9.78
C ARG A 125 -21.82 -17.23 -10.55
N PRO A 126 -22.17 -15.96 -10.57
CA PRO A 126 -21.37 -14.96 -11.28
C PRO A 126 -20.16 -14.56 -10.42
N VAL A 127 -19.26 -15.47 -10.24
CA VAL A 127 -17.89 -15.16 -9.79
C VAL A 127 -17.15 -14.68 -11.02
N HIS A 128 -17.31 -13.41 -11.33
CA HIS A 128 -16.63 -12.82 -12.49
C HIS A 128 -15.17 -12.50 -12.21
N ARG A 129 -14.80 -12.35 -10.93
CA ARG A 129 -13.44 -11.98 -10.51
C ARG A 129 -13.02 -12.80 -9.30
N CYS A 130 -11.79 -13.27 -9.28
CA CYS A 130 -11.23 -14.05 -8.20
C CYS A 130 -9.95 -13.37 -7.69
N LEU A 131 -9.63 -13.59 -6.43
CA LEU A 131 -8.31 -13.38 -5.86
C LEU A 131 -7.61 -14.75 -5.81
N LEU A 132 -6.66 -14.93 -6.72
CA LEU A 132 -6.03 -16.22 -6.99
C LEU A 132 -4.65 -16.29 -6.33
N ASN A 133 -4.48 -17.30 -5.48
CA ASN A 133 -3.19 -17.62 -4.89
C ASN A 133 -2.37 -18.45 -5.87
N LEU A 134 -1.14 -17.99 -6.16
CA LEU A 134 -0.17 -18.76 -6.93
C LEU A 134 0.67 -19.61 -5.97
N GLN A 135 0.36 -20.90 -5.90
CA GLN A 135 1.19 -21.86 -5.20
C GLN A 135 2.58 -21.96 -5.85
N PRO A 136 3.64 -22.40 -5.15
CA PRO A 136 5.01 -22.42 -5.68
C PRO A 136 5.14 -23.14 -7.02
N GLU A 137 4.39 -24.22 -7.24
CA GLU A 137 4.38 -24.97 -8.49
C GLU A 137 3.73 -24.18 -9.64
N ASP A 138 2.66 -23.47 -9.37
CA ASP A 138 1.97 -22.62 -10.34
C ASP A 138 2.79 -21.38 -10.68
N ALA A 139 3.46 -20.81 -9.67
CA ALA A 139 4.43 -19.73 -9.87
C ALA A 139 5.59 -20.18 -10.77
N ALA A 140 6.14 -21.37 -10.54
CA ALA A 140 7.20 -21.95 -11.38
C ALA A 140 6.71 -22.17 -12.83
N ALA A 141 5.51 -22.71 -13.03
CA ALA A 141 4.91 -22.90 -14.35
C ALA A 141 4.68 -21.56 -15.06
N ALA A 142 4.20 -20.54 -14.35
CA ALA A 142 4.01 -19.19 -14.87
C ALA A 142 5.34 -18.55 -15.30
N LEU A 143 6.40 -18.68 -14.49
CA LEU A 143 7.75 -18.21 -14.83
C LEU A 143 8.31 -18.90 -16.06
N GLN A 144 8.15 -20.22 -16.18
CA GLN A 144 8.58 -20.96 -17.37
C GLN A 144 7.87 -20.45 -18.63
N ALA A 145 6.55 -20.25 -18.55
CA ALA A 145 5.77 -19.69 -19.65
C ALA A 145 6.24 -18.26 -20.02
N ALA A 146 6.52 -17.41 -19.02
CA ALA A 146 7.05 -16.07 -19.22
C ALA A 146 8.41 -16.07 -19.93
N LEU A 147 9.31 -16.93 -19.50
CA LEU A 147 10.65 -17.08 -20.11
C LEU A 147 10.58 -17.59 -21.55
N GLN A 148 9.70 -18.54 -21.84
CA GLN A 148 9.49 -19.01 -23.21
C GLN A 148 8.96 -17.90 -24.12
N GLN A 149 8.00 -17.13 -23.64
CA GLN A 149 7.45 -16.00 -24.40
C GLN A 149 8.51 -14.92 -24.69
N LYS A 150 9.41 -14.63 -23.72
CA LYS A 150 10.53 -13.71 -23.96
C LYS A 150 11.53 -14.23 -24.98
N ARG A 151 11.79 -15.55 -25.02
CA ARG A 151 12.74 -16.17 -25.95
C ARG A 151 12.21 -16.26 -27.39
N GLN A 152 10.90 -16.39 -27.54
CA GLN A 152 10.25 -16.60 -28.84
C GLN A 152 9.01 -15.71 -29.00
N PRO A 153 9.16 -14.37 -29.07
CA PRO A 153 8.03 -13.44 -29.05
C PRO A 153 7.07 -13.58 -30.25
N HIS A 154 7.52 -14.21 -31.34
CA HIS A 154 6.72 -14.41 -32.57
C HIS A 154 6.22 -15.85 -32.77
N ALA A 155 6.45 -16.75 -31.82
CA ALA A 155 5.92 -18.10 -31.94
C ALA A 155 4.40 -18.12 -31.69
N PRO A 156 3.64 -19.01 -32.36
CA PRO A 156 2.21 -19.11 -32.14
C PRO A 156 1.91 -19.51 -30.69
N SER A 157 0.87 -18.95 -30.12
CA SER A 157 0.46 -19.12 -28.71
C SER A 157 0.29 -20.60 -28.30
N THR A 158 0.02 -21.48 -29.26
CA THR A 158 -0.10 -22.94 -29.04
C THR A 158 1.22 -23.65 -28.80
N ALA A 159 2.37 -23.01 -29.10
CA ALA A 159 3.70 -23.59 -28.90
C ALA A 159 4.25 -23.36 -27.48
N PHE A 160 3.58 -22.56 -26.65
CA PHE A 160 4.03 -22.24 -25.29
C PHE A 160 3.41 -23.16 -24.24
N LEU A 161 4.14 -23.38 -23.15
CA LEU A 161 3.58 -23.97 -21.94
C LEU A 161 2.39 -23.13 -21.49
N ARG A 162 1.28 -23.77 -21.16
CA ARG A 162 0.11 -23.06 -20.64
C ARG A 162 0.47 -22.46 -19.28
N SER A 163 0.43 -21.15 -19.21
CA SER A 163 0.52 -20.45 -17.94
C SER A 163 -0.77 -20.67 -17.13
N PRO A 164 -0.69 -20.92 -15.81
CA PRO A 164 -1.87 -20.96 -14.96
C PRO A 164 -2.51 -19.57 -14.77
N VAL A 165 -1.77 -18.49 -15.07
CA VAL A 165 -2.27 -17.12 -14.94
C VAL A 165 -3.30 -16.82 -16.03
N GLN A 166 -4.49 -16.37 -15.62
CA GLN A 166 -5.62 -16.00 -16.46
C GLN A 166 -5.89 -14.49 -16.38
N PRO A 167 -6.40 -13.87 -17.45
CA PRO A 167 -6.73 -12.44 -17.44
C PRO A 167 -7.94 -12.13 -16.57
N GLY A 168 -8.02 -10.88 -16.07
CA GLY A 168 -9.22 -10.37 -15.41
C GLY A 168 -9.38 -10.79 -13.94
N HIS A 169 -8.35 -11.37 -13.32
CA HIS A 169 -8.34 -11.75 -11.91
C HIS A 169 -7.29 -10.97 -11.11
N TYR A 170 -7.46 -10.95 -9.80
CA TYR A 170 -6.47 -10.51 -8.83
C TYR A 170 -5.55 -11.68 -8.50
N TYR A 171 -4.30 -11.38 -8.16
CA TYR A 171 -3.32 -12.39 -7.76
C TYR A 171 -2.65 -12.03 -6.45
N GLU A 172 -2.36 -13.02 -5.61
CA GLU A 172 -1.56 -12.86 -4.39
C GLU A 172 -0.37 -13.83 -4.38
N ASN A 173 0.55 -13.60 -3.44
CA ASN A 173 1.78 -14.39 -3.28
C ASN A 173 2.70 -14.36 -4.52
N ILE A 174 2.77 -13.21 -5.17
CA ILE A 174 3.71 -12.98 -6.27
C ILE A 174 5.11 -12.81 -5.68
N ALA A 175 6.01 -13.72 -5.99
CA ALA A 175 7.33 -13.81 -5.36
C ALA A 175 8.46 -13.13 -6.14
N SER A 176 8.21 -12.59 -7.35
CA SER A 176 9.29 -12.02 -8.16
C SER A 176 8.82 -10.97 -9.17
N ALA A 177 9.75 -10.06 -9.54
CA ALA A 177 9.53 -9.05 -10.57
C ALA A 177 9.14 -9.67 -11.93
N ALA A 178 9.68 -10.84 -12.28
CA ALA A 178 9.31 -11.53 -13.50
C ALA A 178 7.87 -12.04 -13.49
N LEU A 179 7.34 -12.42 -12.33
CA LEU A 179 5.92 -12.78 -12.16
C LEU A 179 5.02 -11.55 -12.19
N ILE A 180 5.47 -10.40 -11.67
CA ILE A 180 4.73 -9.13 -11.80
C ILE A 180 4.48 -8.84 -13.28
N ASP A 181 5.55 -8.78 -14.09
CA ASP A 181 5.45 -8.51 -15.52
C ASP A 181 4.56 -9.54 -16.23
N HIS A 182 4.69 -10.82 -15.84
CA HIS A 182 3.86 -11.86 -16.41
C HIS A 182 2.38 -11.71 -16.08
N CYS A 183 2.05 -11.51 -14.81
CA CYS A 183 0.67 -11.40 -14.36
C CYS A 183 0.00 -10.12 -14.90
N LEU A 184 0.64 -8.96 -14.75
CA LEU A 184 0.03 -7.67 -15.06
C LEU A 184 0.12 -7.31 -16.54
N ASP A 185 1.32 -7.43 -17.15
CA ASP A 185 1.56 -6.91 -18.49
C ASP A 185 1.25 -7.93 -19.57
N GLN A 186 1.66 -9.20 -19.37
CA GLN A 186 1.49 -10.24 -20.39
C GLN A 186 0.14 -10.92 -20.31
N LYS A 187 -0.40 -11.15 -19.11
CA LYS A 187 -1.65 -11.88 -18.88
C LYS A 187 -2.83 -10.98 -18.54
N HIS A 188 -2.62 -9.67 -18.41
CA HIS A 188 -3.69 -8.70 -18.12
C HIS A 188 -4.49 -9.03 -16.85
N GLY A 189 -3.79 -9.44 -15.78
CA GLY A 189 -4.34 -9.48 -14.45
C GLY A 189 -4.83 -8.09 -14.02
N LEU A 190 -5.83 -8.03 -13.14
CA LEU A 190 -6.39 -6.77 -12.67
C LEU A 190 -5.45 -6.03 -11.74
N ALA A 191 -5.01 -6.73 -10.69
CA ALA A 191 -4.05 -6.20 -9.74
C ALA A 191 -3.39 -7.35 -8.94
N LEU A 192 -2.30 -7.01 -8.24
CA LEU A 192 -1.60 -7.89 -7.32
C LEU A 192 -1.86 -7.44 -5.89
N LEU A 193 -2.24 -8.36 -5.01
CA LEU A 193 -2.38 -8.14 -3.59
C LEU A 193 -1.01 -8.31 -2.92
N GLY A 194 -0.47 -7.22 -2.38
CA GLY A 194 0.91 -7.15 -1.91
C GLY A 194 1.92 -7.01 -3.05
N TRP A 195 3.19 -6.93 -2.71
CA TRP A 195 4.29 -6.70 -3.65
C TRP A 195 5.53 -7.49 -3.23
N PRO A 196 6.33 -8.04 -4.15
CA PRO A 196 7.57 -8.75 -3.84
C PRO A 196 8.76 -7.79 -3.67
N ASP A 197 8.71 -6.95 -2.64
CA ASP A 197 9.70 -5.90 -2.38
C ASP A 197 11.13 -6.46 -2.37
N ASP A 198 11.35 -7.59 -1.71
CA ASP A 198 12.67 -8.19 -1.59
C ASP A 198 13.28 -8.57 -2.95
N ASP A 199 12.50 -9.14 -3.86
CA ASP A 199 13.00 -9.54 -5.18
C ASP A 199 13.22 -8.32 -6.09
N VAL A 200 12.30 -7.35 -6.04
CA VAL A 200 12.42 -6.08 -6.77
C VAL A 200 13.69 -5.36 -6.34
N LEU A 201 13.92 -5.23 -5.05
CA LEU A 201 15.10 -4.57 -4.48
C LEU A 201 16.38 -5.38 -4.70
N TYR A 202 16.30 -6.71 -4.68
CA TYR A 202 17.43 -7.56 -5.00
C TYR A 202 17.99 -7.29 -6.40
N GLY A 203 17.12 -7.03 -7.37
CA GLY A 203 17.52 -6.65 -8.73
C GLY A 203 18.35 -5.36 -8.81
N HIS A 204 18.30 -4.54 -7.77
CA HIS A 204 19.01 -3.25 -7.65
C HIS A 204 20.22 -3.29 -6.70
N ARG A 205 20.56 -4.46 -6.13
CA ARG A 205 21.69 -4.57 -5.20
C ARG A 205 23.01 -4.11 -5.84
N GLY A 206 23.80 -3.38 -5.05
CA GLY A 206 25.10 -2.84 -5.48
C GLY A 206 25.01 -1.62 -6.40
N ARG A 207 23.80 -1.06 -6.56
CA ARG A 207 23.58 0.22 -7.25
C ARG A 207 22.87 1.17 -6.30
N GLU A 208 23.26 2.43 -6.32
CA GLU A 208 22.48 3.47 -5.67
C GLU A 208 21.15 3.62 -6.43
N LEU A 209 20.02 3.48 -5.74
CA LEU A 209 18.72 3.69 -6.35
C LEU A 209 18.55 5.16 -6.73
N ALA A 210 18.05 5.37 -7.94
CA ALA A 210 17.77 6.69 -8.45
C ALA A 210 16.38 7.16 -8.00
N PRO A 211 16.17 8.47 -7.77
CA PRO A 211 14.83 9.00 -7.50
C PRO A 211 13.91 8.80 -8.70
N ALA A 212 12.61 8.72 -8.46
CA ALA A 212 11.62 8.53 -9.50
C ALA A 212 11.54 9.72 -10.46
N ARG A 213 11.72 9.46 -11.75
CA ARG A 213 11.65 10.50 -12.80
C ARG A 213 10.30 11.22 -12.81
N SER A 214 9.21 10.49 -12.63
CA SER A 214 7.85 11.04 -12.62
C SER A 214 7.65 12.09 -11.52
N ILE A 215 8.23 11.89 -10.34
CA ILE A 215 8.12 12.84 -9.23
C ILE A 215 8.95 14.11 -9.53
N ILE A 216 10.16 13.96 -10.08
CA ILE A 216 10.97 15.12 -10.49
C ILE A 216 10.23 15.95 -11.53
N GLU A 217 9.63 15.30 -12.53
CA GLU A 217 8.85 15.98 -13.57
C GLU A 217 7.58 16.66 -13.02
N ARG A 218 6.94 16.06 -11.99
CA ARG A 218 5.81 16.69 -11.29
C ARG A 218 6.24 17.92 -10.53
N LEU A 219 7.36 17.86 -9.79
CA LEU A 219 7.93 19.00 -9.07
C LEU A 219 8.28 20.14 -10.01
N LEU A 220 8.99 19.86 -11.11
CA LEU A 220 9.34 20.88 -12.10
C LEU A 220 8.11 21.54 -12.72
N ARG A 221 7.06 20.76 -12.98
CA ARG A 221 5.78 21.30 -13.48
C ARG A 221 5.08 22.15 -12.43
N ALA A 222 5.06 21.73 -11.17
CA ALA A 222 4.46 22.48 -10.08
C ALA A 222 5.18 23.83 -9.85
N ILE A 223 6.53 23.85 -9.90
CA ILE A 223 7.34 25.07 -9.84
C ILE A 223 7.03 25.98 -11.04
N GLY A 224 6.98 25.43 -12.26
CA GLY A 224 6.66 26.22 -13.47
C GLY A 224 5.22 26.78 -13.50
N GLN A 225 4.33 26.28 -12.64
CA GLN A 225 2.96 26.77 -12.44
C GLN A 225 2.82 27.65 -11.19
N ASP A 226 3.91 28.05 -10.56
CA ASP A 226 3.93 28.87 -9.33
C ASP A 226 3.05 28.28 -8.20
N GLN A 227 3.01 26.93 -8.09
CA GLN A 227 2.29 26.27 -7.00
C GLN A 227 2.87 26.64 -5.64
N SER A 228 2.05 26.55 -4.58
CA SER A 228 2.49 26.89 -3.22
C SER A 228 3.62 25.97 -2.73
N MET A 229 4.37 26.46 -1.74
CA MET A 229 5.44 25.68 -1.11
C MET A 229 4.90 24.41 -0.45
N ASP A 230 3.66 24.41 0.01
CA ASP A 230 3.01 23.23 0.60
C ASP A 230 2.82 22.13 -0.46
N VAL A 231 2.34 22.50 -1.66
CA VAL A 231 2.21 21.55 -2.77
C VAL A 231 3.56 20.98 -3.21
N ILE A 232 4.61 21.81 -3.22
CA ILE A 232 5.97 21.35 -3.53
C ILE A 232 6.48 20.39 -2.46
N GLU A 233 6.25 20.70 -1.18
CA GLU A 233 6.62 19.83 -0.05
C GLU A 233 5.90 18.48 -0.15
N ASP A 234 4.59 18.49 -0.39
CA ASP A 234 3.77 17.29 -0.53
C ASP A 234 4.30 16.38 -1.64
N ILE A 235 4.58 16.93 -2.84
CA ILE A 235 5.12 16.17 -3.95
C ILE A 235 6.52 15.62 -3.63
N LEU A 236 7.39 16.42 -3.02
CA LEU A 236 8.75 16.01 -2.65
C LEU A 236 8.72 14.87 -1.63
N SER A 237 7.80 14.93 -0.67
CA SER A 237 7.65 13.94 0.39
C SER A 237 7.15 12.56 -0.12
N GLU A 238 6.57 12.49 -1.31
CA GLU A 238 6.16 11.22 -1.94
C GLU A 238 7.34 10.38 -2.44
N GLU A 239 8.58 10.91 -2.43
CA GLU A 239 9.75 10.18 -2.93
C GLU A 239 10.86 10.11 -1.88
N PRO A 240 11.04 8.96 -1.21
CA PRO A 240 11.99 8.83 -0.09
C PRO A 240 13.43 9.17 -0.43
N ILE A 241 13.92 8.74 -1.61
CA ILE A 241 15.29 8.97 -2.05
C ILE A 241 15.52 10.45 -2.37
N LEU A 242 14.55 11.08 -3.04
CA LEU A 242 14.64 12.49 -3.39
C LEU A 242 14.59 13.37 -2.14
N SER A 243 13.71 13.04 -1.19
CA SER A 243 13.61 13.68 0.12
C SER A 243 14.92 13.57 0.90
N TYR A 244 15.53 12.40 0.93
CA TYR A 244 16.83 12.18 1.57
C TYR A 244 17.95 12.98 0.90
N ARG A 245 18.04 12.94 -0.43
CA ARG A 245 19.05 13.72 -1.19
C ARG A 245 18.86 15.21 -1.03
N PHE A 246 17.61 15.67 -0.97
CA PHE A 246 17.28 17.07 -0.74
C PHE A 246 17.77 17.54 0.64
N LEU A 247 17.48 16.79 1.70
CA LEU A 247 17.96 17.10 3.04
C LEU A 247 19.50 17.03 3.13
N THR A 248 20.10 16.07 2.45
CA THR A 248 21.58 15.98 2.37
C THR A 248 22.18 17.21 1.68
N LEU A 249 21.58 17.66 0.58
CA LEU A 249 22.03 18.87 -0.13
C LEU A 249 21.88 20.11 0.74
N THR A 250 20.72 20.30 1.37
CA THR A 250 20.45 21.48 2.21
C THR A 250 21.35 21.55 3.45
N ASN A 251 21.89 20.42 3.87
CA ASN A 251 22.87 20.35 4.97
C ASN A 251 24.32 20.27 4.50
N SER A 252 24.58 20.40 3.21
CA SER A 252 25.94 20.39 2.70
C SER A 252 26.68 21.71 3.02
N ALA A 253 28.01 21.62 3.12
CA ALA A 253 28.86 22.77 3.35
C ALA A 253 28.72 23.89 2.29
N ALA A 254 28.17 23.53 1.10
CA ALA A 254 27.95 24.49 0.02
C ALA A 254 26.90 25.57 0.36
N LEU A 255 25.99 25.31 1.31
CA LEU A 255 24.99 26.29 1.78
C LEU A 255 25.45 27.06 3.04
N GLY A 256 26.56 26.68 3.65
CA GLY A 256 27.21 27.45 4.72
C GLY A 256 26.42 27.64 6.01
N LEU A 257 25.49 26.71 6.31
CA LEU A 257 24.57 26.82 7.44
C LEU A 257 25.28 26.55 8.77
N ARG A 258 24.95 27.34 9.78
CA ARG A 258 25.40 27.13 11.16
C ARG A 258 24.57 26.11 11.94
N THR A 259 23.32 25.96 11.58
CA THR A 259 22.35 25.01 12.16
C THR A 259 21.84 24.06 11.10
N GLY A 260 21.77 22.80 11.43
CA GLY A 260 21.23 21.77 10.51
C GLY A 260 19.76 22.00 10.16
N ILE A 261 19.38 21.58 8.97
CA ILE A 261 17.99 21.57 8.48
C ILE A 261 17.43 20.16 8.65
N ASP A 262 16.44 20.04 9.48
CA ASP A 262 15.81 18.79 9.91
C ASP A 262 14.44 18.53 9.26
N SER A 263 13.94 19.44 8.42
CA SER A 263 12.67 19.30 7.73
C SER A 263 12.72 19.73 6.26
N LEU A 264 11.88 19.08 5.42
CA LEU A 264 11.75 19.45 4.01
C LEU A 264 11.30 20.90 3.85
N ARG A 265 10.34 21.33 4.67
CA ARG A 265 9.81 22.70 4.65
C ARG A 265 10.88 23.77 4.84
N ARG A 266 11.70 23.59 5.87
CA ARG A 266 12.82 24.53 6.14
C ARG A 266 13.83 24.54 4.99
N GLY A 267 14.15 23.37 4.44
CA GLY A 267 15.02 23.25 3.27
C GLY A 267 14.48 23.97 2.05
N LEU A 268 13.19 23.79 1.76
CA LEU A 268 12.50 24.45 0.63
C LEU A 268 12.47 25.97 0.80
N MET A 269 12.13 26.48 1.99
CA MET A 269 12.14 27.91 2.27
C MET A 269 13.53 28.55 2.12
N MET A 270 14.58 27.83 2.49
CA MET A 270 15.94 28.32 2.37
C MET A 270 16.45 28.30 0.92
N MET A 271 16.14 27.25 0.19
CA MET A 271 16.62 27.08 -1.18
C MET A 271 15.87 27.99 -2.16
N GLY A 272 14.55 28.14 -1.99
CA GLY A 272 13.68 28.85 -2.92
C GLY A 272 13.52 28.15 -4.28
N TYR A 273 12.53 28.57 -5.08
CA TYR A 273 12.15 27.88 -6.31
C TYR A 273 13.26 27.81 -7.36
N THR A 274 14.00 28.89 -7.57
CA THR A 274 15.04 28.92 -8.62
C THR A 274 16.17 27.93 -8.37
N GLN A 275 16.63 27.79 -7.12
CA GLN A 275 17.68 26.85 -6.81
C GLN A 275 17.17 25.42 -6.79
N LEU A 276 15.94 25.22 -6.29
CA LEU A 276 15.25 23.92 -6.31
C LEU A 276 15.09 23.41 -7.74
N GLU A 277 14.58 24.24 -8.65
CA GLU A 277 14.42 23.92 -10.08
C GLU A 277 15.76 23.49 -10.69
N ARG A 278 16.82 24.26 -10.49
CA ARG A 278 18.16 23.94 -11.01
C ARG A 278 18.67 22.61 -10.48
N TRP A 279 18.46 22.32 -9.18
CA TRP A 279 18.85 21.06 -8.59
C TRP A 279 18.05 19.89 -9.16
N LEU A 280 16.71 20.02 -9.30
CA LEU A 280 15.84 19.01 -9.87
C LEU A 280 16.20 18.70 -11.34
N VAL A 281 16.50 19.71 -12.15
CA VAL A 281 16.99 19.52 -13.53
C VAL A 281 18.29 18.71 -13.53
N GLY A 282 19.18 18.96 -12.56
CA GLY A 282 20.41 18.18 -12.38
C GLY A 282 20.18 16.72 -11.96
N GLN A 283 19.03 16.39 -11.34
CA GLN A 283 18.66 14.99 -11.00
C GLN A 283 18.10 14.20 -12.20
N LEU A 284 17.49 14.85 -13.17
CA LEU A 284 16.81 14.20 -14.32
C LEU A 284 17.68 13.17 -15.08
N PRO A 285 18.96 13.45 -15.42
CA PRO A 285 19.80 12.48 -16.14
C PRO A 285 20.06 11.19 -15.36
N HIS A 286 19.92 11.25 -14.03
CA HIS A 286 20.17 10.15 -13.10
C HIS A 286 18.87 9.57 -12.53
N ALA A 287 17.72 10.00 -13.03
CA ALA A 287 16.41 9.56 -12.52
C ALA A 287 16.05 8.17 -13.03
N GLY A 288 15.44 7.37 -12.15
CA GLY A 288 14.98 6.02 -12.44
C GLY A 288 13.63 6.00 -13.16
N THR A 289 13.47 5.03 -14.04
CA THR A 289 12.22 4.77 -14.76
C THR A 289 11.63 3.38 -14.46
N ASP A 290 12.22 2.64 -13.52
CA ASP A 290 11.72 1.34 -13.11
C ASP A 290 10.41 1.50 -12.32
N LEU A 291 9.32 1.13 -12.97
CA LEU A 291 7.99 1.19 -12.38
C LEU A 291 7.81 0.22 -11.22
N ASN A 292 8.54 -0.90 -11.18
CA ASN A 292 8.40 -1.89 -10.12
C ASN A 292 8.89 -1.37 -8.76
N LEU A 293 9.66 -0.28 -8.72
CA LEU A 293 10.04 0.42 -7.48
C LEU A 293 8.94 1.36 -6.95
N GLN A 294 7.91 1.67 -7.75
CA GLN A 294 6.87 2.59 -7.31
C GLN A 294 6.05 2.05 -6.14
N PRO A 295 5.57 0.78 -6.11
CA PRO A 295 4.90 0.21 -4.95
C PRO A 295 5.75 0.23 -3.67
N VAL A 296 7.05 -0.08 -3.78
CA VAL A 296 7.98 -0.02 -2.64
C VAL A 296 8.01 1.37 -2.00
N ARG A 297 8.19 2.42 -2.83
CA ARG A 297 8.20 3.82 -2.38
C ARG A 297 6.86 4.25 -1.80
N GLN A 298 5.78 3.91 -2.48
CA GLN A 298 4.43 4.25 -2.03
C GLN A 298 4.06 3.54 -0.72
N GLY A 299 4.54 2.32 -0.49
CA GLY A 299 4.41 1.64 0.80
C GLY A 299 5.10 2.42 1.93
N MET A 300 6.28 2.99 1.69
CA MET A 300 6.97 3.85 2.67
C MET A 300 6.17 5.13 2.96
N VAL A 301 5.61 5.76 1.93
CA VAL A 301 4.75 6.95 2.06
C VAL A 301 3.47 6.64 2.84
N LEU A 302 2.81 5.51 2.55
CA LEU A 302 1.62 5.07 3.28
C LEU A 302 1.92 4.87 4.78
N ARG A 303 3.04 4.24 5.09
CA ARG A 303 3.50 4.04 6.47
C ARG A 303 3.79 5.35 7.17
N ALA A 304 4.44 6.30 6.49
CA ALA A 304 4.73 7.62 7.03
C ALA A 304 3.44 8.39 7.38
N ARG A 305 2.45 8.39 6.48
CA ARG A 305 1.15 9.01 6.71
C ARG A 305 0.36 8.31 7.82
N LEU A 306 0.42 6.99 7.89
CA LEU A 306 -0.24 6.24 8.95
C LEU A 306 0.35 6.57 10.32
N MET A 307 1.68 6.67 10.43
CA MET A 307 2.33 7.11 11.67
C MET A 307 1.91 8.53 12.08
N GLU A 308 1.82 9.43 11.10
CA GLU A 308 1.35 10.80 11.32
C GLU A 308 -0.06 10.81 11.91
N HIS A 309 -0.99 10.04 11.34
CA HIS A 309 -2.36 9.94 11.83
C HIS A 309 -2.48 9.21 13.19
N ILE A 310 -1.65 8.19 13.46
CA ILE A 310 -1.65 7.50 14.76
C ILE A 310 -1.22 8.45 15.88
N LEU A 311 -0.28 9.36 15.61
CA LEU A 311 0.23 10.33 16.59
C LEU A 311 -0.45 11.70 16.54
N ASP A 312 -1.53 11.86 15.76
CA ASP A 312 -2.17 13.15 15.45
C ASP A 312 -2.95 13.79 16.63
N ALA A 313 -2.71 13.39 17.84
CA ALA A 313 -3.40 13.95 19.00
C ALA A 313 -3.01 15.43 19.27
N GLY A 314 -3.42 16.36 18.40
CA GLY A 314 -3.28 17.81 18.62
C GLY A 314 -1.84 18.34 18.57
N ILE A 315 -0.99 17.69 17.81
CA ILE A 315 0.44 17.98 17.70
C ILE A 315 0.70 19.21 16.83
N GLU A 316 1.72 20.01 17.20
CA GLU A 316 2.24 21.09 16.37
C GLU A 316 2.68 20.57 14.99
N GLU A 317 2.50 21.37 13.96
CA GLU A 317 2.74 20.96 12.57
C GLU A 317 4.21 20.54 12.30
N ASP A 318 5.18 21.18 12.96
CA ASP A 318 6.59 20.79 12.86
C ASP A 318 6.83 19.37 13.41
N LEU A 319 6.13 18.98 14.48
CA LEU A 319 6.25 17.64 15.04
C LEU A 319 5.56 16.59 14.13
N ARG A 320 4.46 16.94 13.48
CA ARG A 320 3.78 16.12 12.50
C ARG A 320 4.71 15.78 11.32
N ARG A 321 5.40 16.81 10.78
CA ARG A 321 6.41 16.61 9.71
C ARG A 321 7.58 15.73 10.18
N GLU A 322 7.99 15.85 11.44
CA GLU A 322 9.03 15.00 12.01
C GLU A 322 8.60 13.54 12.10
N VAL A 323 7.37 13.26 12.56
CA VAL A 323 6.77 11.92 12.59
C VAL A 323 6.67 11.32 11.19
N TYR A 324 6.25 12.13 10.23
CA TYR A 324 6.19 11.72 8.82
C TYR A 324 7.57 11.28 8.31
N LEU A 325 8.63 12.07 8.54
CA LEU A 325 9.99 11.71 8.15
C LEU A 325 10.49 10.45 8.86
N CYS A 326 10.11 10.24 10.12
CA CYS A 326 10.43 9.00 10.84
C CYS A 326 9.89 7.77 10.11
N GLY A 327 8.64 7.80 9.69
CA GLY A 327 8.01 6.72 8.91
C GLY A 327 8.61 6.58 7.52
N LEU A 328 8.80 7.69 6.81
CA LEU A 328 9.34 7.72 5.44
C LEU A 328 10.74 7.11 5.37
N PHE A 329 11.58 7.41 6.35
CA PHE A 329 12.96 6.96 6.38
C PHE A 329 13.17 5.61 7.06
N SER A 330 12.10 4.97 7.53
CA SER A 330 12.17 3.72 8.29
C SER A 330 12.70 2.50 7.50
N GLN A 331 12.82 2.61 6.19
CA GLN A 331 13.34 1.58 5.29
C GLN A 331 14.34 2.15 4.25
N LEU A 332 15.00 3.27 4.56
CA LEU A 332 16.00 3.84 3.65
C LEU A 332 17.20 2.91 3.43
N ASP A 333 17.55 2.08 4.41
CA ASP A 333 18.60 1.06 4.29
C ASP A 333 18.39 0.16 3.08
N VAL A 334 17.15 -0.24 2.83
CA VAL A 334 16.78 -1.12 1.70
C VAL A 334 16.95 -0.40 0.37
N LEU A 335 16.59 0.89 0.31
CA LEU A 335 16.73 1.72 -0.89
C LEU A 335 18.16 2.18 -1.14
N MET A 336 18.92 2.47 -0.09
CA MET A 336 20.29 2.98 -0.17
C MET A 336 21.33 1.86 -0.19
N ASN A 337 20.91 0.61 0.10
CA ASN A 337 21.78 -0.55 0.23
C ASN A 337 22.93 -0.33 1.26
N GLU A 338 22.64 0.41 2.31
CA GLU A 338 23.52 0.75 3.41
C GLU A 338 22.80 0.59 4.75
N PRO A 339 23.50 0.32 5.88
CA PRO A 339 22.85 0.23 7.19
C PRO A 339 22.10 1.52 7.54
N LEU A 340 20.85 1.39 8.04
CA LEU A 340 19.97 2.53 8.32
C LEU A 340 20.62 3.59 9.23
N GLY A 341 21.31 3.15 10.28
CA GLY A 341 22.02 4.05 11.18
C GLY A 341 23.07 4.90 10.46
N SER A 342 23.80 4.33 9.49
CA SER A 342 24.78 5.08 8.69
C SER A 342 24.13 6.09 7.76
N VAL A 343 22.98 5.74 7.17
CA VAL A 343 22.21 6.62 6.30
C VAL A 343 21.66 7.81 7.08
N LEU A 344 20.97 7.54 8.20
CA LEU A 344 20.34 8.59 9.00
C LEU A 344 21.34 9.51 9.72
N HIS A 345 22.49 8.99 10.09
CA HIS A 345 23.53 9.79 10.77
C HIS A 345 24.12 10.93 9.91
N ARG A 346 23.92 10.88 8.60
CA ARG A 346 24.33 11.95 7.67
C ARG A 346 23.40 13.16 7.69
N LEU A 347 22.23 13.02 8.31
CA LEU A 347 21.22 14.08 8.41
C LEU A 347 21.13 14.57 9.86
N PRO A 348 20.89 15.85 10.09
CA PRO A 348 20.70 16.41 11.43
C PRO A 348 19.25 16.16 11.91
N LEU A 349 18.83 14.91 11.87
CA LEU A 349 17.50 14.50 12.34
C LEU A 349 17.45 14.51 13.86
N SER A 350 16.24 14.59 14.42
CA SER A 350 16.03 14.52 15.86
C SER A 350 16.42 13.15 16.42
N ASP A 351 16.84 13.13 17.69
CA ASP A 351 17.13 11.88 18.40
C ASP A 351 15.92 10.95 18.45
N ARG A 352 14.70 11.47 18.37
CA ARG A 352 13.46 10.69 18.34
C ARG A 352 13.34 9.85 17.08
N ILE A 353 13.68 10.41 15.91
CA ILE A 353 13.71 9.68 14.64
C ILE A 353 14.76 8.58 14.69
N TYR A 354 15.98 8.94 15.14
CA TYR A 354 17.08 7.99 15.23
C TYR A 354 16.76 6.85 16.21
N SER A 355 16.22 7.18 17.38
CA SER A 355 15.86 6.20 18.39
C SER A 355 14.81 5.21 17.88
N ALA A 356 13.73 5.68 17.27
CA ALA A 356 12.68 4.79 16.76
C ALA A 356 13.20 3.86 15.65
N ASN A 357 14.00 4.38 14.72
CA ASN A 357 14.42 3.64 13.55
C ASN A 357 15.65 2.74 13.78
N VAL A 358 16.59 3.14 14.62
CA VAL A 358 17.88 2.47 14.77
C VAL A 358 17.99 1.72 16.09
N THR A 359 17.68 2.40 17.22
CA THR A 359 17.81 1.77 18.54
C THR A 359 16.51 1.09 19.02
N GLN A 360 15.46 1.14 18.21
CA GLN A 360 14.14 0.56 18.49
C GLN A 360 13.62 0.99 19.87
N SER A 361 13.57 2.30 20.10
CA SER A 361 13.18 2.91 21.37
C SER A 361 12.60 4.32 21.16
N GLY A 362 12.08 4.93 22.23
CA GLY A 362 11.60 6.31 22.20
C GLY A 362 10.15 6.48 21.78
N PRO A 363 9.65 7.73 21.73
CA PRO A 363 8.21 8.02 21.65
C PRO A 363 7.56 7.68 20.31
N TYR A 364 8.33 7.55 19.22
CA TYR A 364 7.78 7.22 17.91
C TYR A 364 7.75 5.72 17.61
N LEU A 365 8.44 4.88 18.43
CA LEU A 365 8.48 3.44 18.20
C LEU A 365 7.10 2.77 18.20
N PRO A 366 6.18 3.05 19.15
CA PRO A 366 4.86 2.43 19.15
C PRO A 366 4.08 2.64 17.85
N ALA A 367 4.10 3.87 17.33
CA ALA A 367 3.42 4.18 16.06
C ALA A 367 4.08 3.51 14.86
N LEU A 368 5.41 3.42 14.85
CA LEU A 368 6.17 2.74 13.79
C LEU A 368 5.89 1.22 13.78
N GLU A 369 5.85 0.57 14.92
CA GLU A 369 5.52 -0.85 15.04
C GLU A 369 4.09 -1.14 14.61
N LEU A 370 3.13 -0.32 15.06
CA LEU A 370 1.73 -0.44 14.65
C LEU A 370 1.54 -0.21 13.16
N ALA A 371 2.17 0.82 12.58
CA ALA A 371 2.07 1.07 11.15
C ALA A 371 2.62 -0.11 10.31
N ARG A 372 3.72 -0.73 10.76
CA ARG A 372 4.27 -1.95 10.14
C ARG A 372 3.33 -3.15 10.25
N ALA A 373 2.73 -3.36 11.42
CA ALA A 373 1.79 -4.46 11.64
C ALA A 373 0.51 -4.29 10.82
N MET A 374 -0.03 -3.07 10.74
CA MET A 374 -1.21 -2.76 9.93
C MET A 374 -0.96 -2.92 8.43
N ASP A 375 0.22 -2.53 7.93
CA ASP A 375 0.65 -2.66 6.54
C ASP A 375 0.82 -4.13 6.10
N SER A 376 1.22 -5.01 7.02
CA SER A 376 1.28 -6.46 6.78
C SER A 376 -0.09 -7.15 6.91
N ALA A 377 -1.13 -6.43 7.33
CA ALA A 377 -2.44 -6.96 7.71
C ALA A 377 -2.38 -8.06 8.79
N ASP A 378 -1.38 -8.02 9.66
CA ASP A 378 -1.26 -8.91 10.81
C ASP A 378 -2.06 -8.35 11.99
N THR A 379 -3.37 -8.60 11.97
CA THR A 379 -4.32 -8.12 12.98
C THR A 379 -4.03 -8.65 14.38
N ALA A 380 -3.39 -9.83 14.50
CA ALA A 380 -2.99 -10.38 15.80
C ALA A 380 -1.86 -9.54 16.42
N THR A 381 -0.84 -9.20 15.64
CA THR A 381 0.24 -8.30 16.07
C THR A 381 -0.27 -6.87 16.33
N VAL A 382 -1.15 -6.33 15.48
CA VAL A 382 -1.78 -5.02 15.73
C VAL A 382 -2.47 -5.00 17.09
N ARG A 383 -3.25 -6.04 17.41
CA ARG A 383 -3.95 -6.16 18.70
C ARG A 383 -2.97 -6.26 19.88
N ALA A 384 -1.92 -7.05 19.74
CA ALA A 384 -0.89 -7.20 20.78
C ALA A 384 -0.17 -5.88 21.06
N LEU A 385 0.27 -5.17 20.01
CA LEU A 385 0.95 -3.88 20.14
C LEU A 385 0.01 -2.80 20.71
N ARG A 386 -1.25 -2.74 20.25
CA ARG A 386 -2.25 -1.84 20.81
C ARG A 386 -2.40 -2.02 22.32
N HIS A 387 -2.50 -3.28 22.79
CA HIS A 387 -2.58 -3.57 24.21
C HIS A 387 -1.31 -3.19 24.96
N ALA A 388 -0.14 -3.49 24.38
CA ALA A 388 1.15 -3.16 25.00
C ALA A 388 1.37 -1.65 25.19
N HIS A 389 0.82 -0.85 24.27
CA HIS A 389 0.96 0.61 24.27
C HIS A 389 -0.28 1.36 24.77
N GLU A 390 -1.29 0.64 25.27
CA GLU A 390 -2.53 1.19 25.83
C GLU A 390 -3.28 2.14 24.88
N LEU A 391 -3.28 1.84 23.58
CA LEU A 391 -3.91 2.66 22.56
C LEU A 391 -5.37 2.24 22.31
N ASP A 392 -6.20 3.20 21.93
CA ASP A 392 -7.61 2.95 21.63
C ASP A 392 -7.79 2.30 20.24
N THR A 393 -8.68 1.31 20.14
CA THR A 393 -8.93 0.58 18.89
C THR A 393 -9.60 1.47 17.84
N GLU A 394 -10.55 2.29 18.27
CA GLU A 394 -11.29 3.18 17.37
C GLU A 394 -10.39 4.25 16.77
N ASP A 395 -9.51 4.86 17.58
CA ASP A 395 -8.56 5.86 17.13
C ASP A 395 -7.57 5.29 16.11
N LEU A 396 -7.04 4.09 16.35
CA LEU A 396 -6.16 3.41 15.41
C LEU A 396 -6.85 3.09 14.08
N ASN A 397 -8.08 2.59 14.14
CA ASN A 397 -8.85 2.29 12.93
C ASN A 397 -9.21 3.56 12.16
N ARG A 398 -9.54 4.66 12.85
CA ARG A 398 -9.75 5.97 12.22
C ARG A 398 -8.49 6.48 11.53
N ALA A 399 -7.34 6.40 12.20
CA ALA A 399 -6.05 6.78 11.62
C ALA A 399 -5.76 6.00 10.33
N LEU A 400 -5.99 4.67 10.34
CA LEU A 400 -5.84 3.83 9.15
C LEU A 400 -6.79 4.25 8.02
N LEU A 401 -8.08 4.38 8.31
CA LEU A 401 -9.08 4.76 7.31
C LEU A 401 -8.78 6.14 6.71
N HIS A 402 -8.39 7.13 7.53
CA HIS A 402 -7.97 8.44 7.05
C HIS A 402 -6.75 8.37 6.12
N THR A 403 -5.75 7.56 6.48
CA THR A 403 -4.56 7.34 5.65
C THR A 403 -4.94 6.79 4.28
N LEU A 404 -5.81 5.81 4.23
CA LEU A 404 -6.21 5.15 2.99
C LEU A 404 -7.12 6.04 2.13
N LEU A 405 -8.01 6.81 2.74
CA LEU A 405 -8.90 7.77 2.06
C LEU A 405 -8.13 8.88 1.34
N SER A 406 -7.01 9.31 1.90
CA SER A 406 -6.18 10.37 1.31
C SER A 406 -5.41 9.92 0.07
N GLN A 407 -5.46 8.62 -0.28
CA GLN A 407 -4.79 8.10 -1.48
C GLN A 407 -5.65 8.34 -2.72
N HIS A 408 -5.15 9.15 -3.65
CA HIS A 408 -5.81 9.34 -4.93
C HIS A 408 -5.54 8.17 -5.88
N VAL A 409 -6.61 7.59 -6.42
CA VAL A 409 -6.50 6.66 -7.55
C VAL A 409 -6.67 7.47 -8.83
N PRO A 410 -5.72 7.41 -9.77
CA PRO A 410 -5.89 8.07 -11.07
C PRO A 410 -7.18 7.56 -11.74
N ALA A 411 -8.00 8.48 -12.23
CA ALA A 411 -9.32 8.22 -12.82
C ALA A 411 -9.32 7.16 -13.95
N ASN A 412 -8.17 6.80 -14.51
CA ASN A 412 -8.03 5.76 -15.54
C ASN A 412 -8.08 4.32 -15.02
N ALA A 413 -7.99 4.08 -13.71
CA ALA A 413 -8.08 2.73 -13.14
C ALA A 413 -9.54 2.29 -12.90
N ALA A 414 -10.46 3.23 -12.70
CA ALA A 414 -11.85 2.99 -12.34
C ALA A 414 -12.78 2.71 -13.54
N THR A 415 -12.39 3.03 -14.79
CA THR A 415 -13.29 3.06 -15.97
C THR A 415 -13.19 1.85 -16.90
N ARG A 416 -12.63 0.72 -16.49
CA ARG A 416 -12.75 -0.56 -17.22
C ARG A 416 -13.28 -1.67 -16.32
N SER A 417 -14.43 -1.39 -15.69
CA SER A 417 -15.26 -2.41 -15.03
C SER A 417 -16.16 -3.11 -16.04
#